data_324b0d8de5ed59eeccbbb6b35a81a1e8
#
_entry.id   324b0d8de5ed59eeccbbb6b35a81a1e8
#
_cell.length_a   1.000
_cell.length_b   1.000
_cell.length_c   1.000
_cell.angle_alpha   90.00
_cell.angle_beta   90.00
_cell.angle_gamma   90.00
#
_symmetry.space_group_name_H-M   'P 1'
#
loop_
_entity.id
_entity.type
_entity.pdbx_description
1 polymer ?
#
loop_
_entity_poly.entity_id
_entity_poly.type
_entity_poly.pdbx_seq_one_letter_code
_entity_poly.pdbx_strand_id
1 'polypeptide(L)'
;MKKVSLNNSWFFAIIPIGIFIFVALPQFQNMYESFHKRDLKVQQNAQELDSLQQLTSPTRKDLNNIKRLEITVPIHQLSIDRQRYTYYKTGGMLAVLAFMFIGMFGSSYWAKRKKNSSSNKQIEFSFDDFTTDAIGQHISWDAVKGSGSNSLSERLRKTAFGYKITSSAYLKFVAWSFLLMGLNYVVWSYIEFFEFSKEPLTFMHGGKLFFISGGPFVLIGIFLLFSFGAKAVLNSQKRKIVVDGEIIPFQQVYALQVLSKFVQGNKSGGYYCYEVNLVTQGGERHNLLNHGDKEYLLSDMVKISRFLKVPVWNNGVS
;
A
#
# COMPACT_ATOMS: atom_id res chain seq x y z
N MET A 1 3.65 -10.70 37.96
CA MET A 1 2.99 -11.16 36.72
C MET A 1 3.09 -10.07 35.68
N LYS A 2 3.95 -10.23 34.67
CA LYS A 2 4.02 -9.28 33.53
C LYS A 2 2.77 -9.50 32.67
N LYS A 3 1.86 -8.50 32.64
CA LYS A 3 0.78 -8.47 31.66
C LYS A 3 1.42 -8.36 30.26
N VAL A 4 1.36 -9.43 29.49
CA VAL A 4 1.66 -9.39 28.07
C VAL A 4 0.54 -8.56 27.43
N SER A 5 0.80 -7.30 27.15
CA SER A 5 -0.04 -6.49 26.29
C SER A 5 0.07 -7.12 24.90
N LEU A 6 -0.89 -7.93 24.52
CA LEU A 6 -1.08 -8.36 23.14
C LEU A 6 -1.31 -7.07 22.33
N ASN A 7 -0.28 -6.71 21.57
CA ASN A 7 -0.30 -5.52 20.72
C ASN A 7 -1.42 -5.75 19.68
N ASN A 8 -2.54 -5.05 19.83
CA ASN A 8 -3.76 -5.19 19.00
C ASN A 8 -3.51 -5.11 17.48
N SER A 9 -2.32 -4.69 17.06
CA SER A 9 -1.91 -4.68 15.65
C SER A 9 -1.93 -6.06 14.97
N TRP A 10 -1.78 -7.16 15.71
CA TRP A 10 -1.88 -8.52 15.17
C TRP A 10 -3.30 -8.90 14.75
N PHE A 11 -4.33 -8.42 15.45
CA PHE A 11 -5.73 -8.66 15.09
C PHE A 11 -6.08 -8.08 13.73
N PHE A 12 -5.62 -6.86 13.43
CA PHE A 12 -5.85 -6.24 12.12
C PHE A 12 -5.15 -6.94 10.96
N ALA A 13 -4.17 -7.79 11.26
CA ALA A 13 -3.46 -8.58 10.27
C ALA A 13 -4.05 -9.99 10.10
N ILE A 14 -4.45 -10.62 11.19
CA ILE A 14 -4.99 -11.99 11.19
C ILE A 14 -6.33 -12.06 10.48
N ILE A 15 -7.21 -11.07 10.68
CA ILE A 15 -8.55 -11.07 10.07
C ILE A 15 -8.49 -11.04 8.53
N PRO A 16 -7.77 -10.10 7.88
CA PRO A 16 -7.67 -10.11 6.42
C PRO A 16 -6.99 -11.37 5.85
N ILE A 17 -5.98 -11.91 6.55
CA ILE A 17 -5.33 -13.15 6.14
C ILE A 17 -6.31 -14.33 6.28
N GLY A 18 -7.05 -14.39 7.38
CA GLY A 18 -8.09 -15.40 7.57
C GLY A 18 -9.14 -15.33 6.46
N ILE A 19 -9.65 -14.14 6.13
CA ILE A 19 -10.59 -13.95 5.03
C ILE A 19 -9.97 -14.41 3.70
N PHE A 20 -8.71 -14.06 3.45
CA PHE A 20 -8.02 -14.47 2.23
C PHE A 20 -7.90 -15.99 2.12
N ILE A 21 -7.44 -16.67 3.18
CA ILE A 21 -7.21 -18.13 3.18
C ILE A 21 -8.53 -18.91 3.20
N PHE A 22 -9.48 -18.51 4.08
CA PHE A 22 -10.67 -19.31 4.32
C PHE A 22 -11.87 -18.94 3.44
N VAL A 23 -11.86 -17.77 2.80
CA VAL A 23 -12.96 -17.32 1.95
C VAL A 23 -12.51 -17.13 0.50
N ALA A 24 -11.51 -16.29 0.26
CA ALA A 24 -11.13 -15.92 -1.12
C ALA A 24 -10.48 -17.07 -1.90
N LEU A 25 -9.55 -17.81 -1.28
CA LEU A 25 -8.91 -18.95 -1.96
C LEU A 25 -9.88 -20.09 -2.27
N PRO A 26 -10.75 -20.56 -1.34
CA PRO A 26 -11.76 -21.59 -1.66
C PRO A 26 -12.76 -21.14 -2.73
N GLN A 27 -13.23 -19.88 -2.68
CA GLN A 27 -14.08 -19.35 -3.74
C GLN A 27 -13.41 -19.36 -5.11
N PHE A 28 -12.15 -18.97 -5.17
CA PHE A 28 -11.37 -19.03 -6.40
C PHE A 28 -11.17 -20.47 -6.88
N GLN A 29 -10.87 -21.41 -5.99
CA GLN A 29 -10.77 -22.83 -6.30
C GLN A 29 -12.08 -23.37 -6.85
N ASN A 30 -13.21 -23.10 -6.20
CA ASN A 30 -14.55 -23.50 -6.68
C ASN A 30 -14.87 -22.89 -8.06
N MET A 31 -14.49 -21.66 -8.29
CA MET A 31 -14.65 -21.01 -9.58
C MET A 31 -13.80 -21.70 -10.66
N TYR A 32 -12.54 -22.06 -10.34
CA TYR A 32 -11.65 -22.79 -11.23
C TYR A 32 -12.20 -24.18 -11.59
N GLU A 33 -12.62 -24.96 -10.59
CA GLU A 33 -13.20 -26.28 -10.82
C GLU A 33 -14.49 -26.24 -11.65
N SER A 34 -15.35 -25.25 -11.35
CA SER A 34 -16.57 -25.02 -12.12
C SER A 34 -16.29 -24.64 -13.59
N PHE A 35 -15.28 -23.79 -13.80
CA PHE A 35 -14.82 -23.41 -15.13
C PHE A 35 -14.28 -24.64 -15.87
N HIS A 36 -13.38 -25.39 -15.25
CA HIS A 36 -12.76 -26.57 -15.86
C HIS A 36 -13.77 -27.68 -16.23
N LYS A 37 -14.75 -27.93 -15.34
CA LYS A 37 -15.84 -28.87 -15.63
C LYS A 37 -16.69 -28.45 -16.83
N ARG A 38 -16.99 -27.14 -16.97
CA ARG A 38 -17.75 -26.62 -18.12
C ARG A 38 -16.95 -26.70 -19.41
N ASP A 39 -15.67 -26.33 -19.35
CA ASP A 39 -14.78 -26.40 -20.52
C ASP A 39 -14.67 -27.84 -21.05
N LEU A 40 -14.43 -28.81 -20.16
CA LEU A 40 -14.44 -30.24 -20.54
C LEU A 40 -15.76 -30.69 -21.18
N LYS A 41 -16.91 -30.24 -20.63
CA LYS A 41 -18.20 -30.59 -21.19
C LYS A 41 -18.43 -30.00 -22.59
N VAL A 42 -17.94 -28.79 -22.84
CA VAL A 42 -18.03 -28.16 -24.17
C VAL A 42 -17.13 -28.86 -25.16
N GLN A 43 -15.93 -29.24 -24.74
CA GLN A 43 -15.01 -30.04 -25.58
C GLN A 43 -15.62 -31.42 -25.94
N GLN A 44 -16.25 -32.11 -24.98
CA GLN A 44 -16.96 -33.36 -25.22
C GLN A 44 -18.12 -33.18 -26.20
N ASN A 45 -18.92 -32.14 -26.01
CA ASN A 45 -20.03 -31.84 -26.94
C ASN A 45 -19.51 -31.50 -28.35
N ALA A 46 -18.40 -30.81 -28.47
CA ALA A 46 -17.77 -30.53 -29.78
C ALA A 46 -17.28 -31.83 -30.45
N GLN A 47 -16.62 -32.71 -29.71
CA GLN A 47 -16.22 -34.02 -30.22
C GLN A 47 -17.40 -34.92 -30.64
N GLU A 48 -18.51 -34.87 -29.83
CA GLU A 48 -19.75 -35.57 -30.19
C GLU A 48 -20.33 -35.02 -31.49
N LEU A 49 -20.36 -33.69 -31.67
CA LEU A 49 -20.81 -33.03 -32.88
C LEU A 49 -20.00 -33.49 -34.10
N ASP A 50 -18.66 -33.44 -34.00
CA ASP A 50 -17.76 -33.86 -35.04
C ASP A 50 -17.96 -35.34 -35.41
N SER A 51 -18.15 -36.23 -34.43
CA SER A 51 -18.40 -37.65 -34.65
C SER A 51 -19.75 -37.89 -35.33
N LEU A 52 -20.79 -37.16 -34.96
CA LEU A 52 -22.10 -37.28 -35.58
C LEU A 52 -22.17 -36.74 -37.00
N GLN A 53 -21.40 -35.69 -37.31
CA GLN A 53 -21.27 -35.15 -38.68
C GLN A 53 -20.56 -36.04 -39.63
N GLN A 54 -19.70 -36.97 -39.15
CA GLN A 54 -18.98 -37.95 -39.94
C GLN A 54 -19.78 -39.21 -40.27
N LEU A 55 -21.02 -39.35 -39.73
CA LEU A 55 -21.85 -40.52 -40.01
C LEU A 55 -22.33 -40.56 -41.47
N THR A 56 -22.13 -41.66 -42.12
CA THR A 56 -22.53 -41.87 -43.55
C THR A 56 -24.07 -41.99 -43.70
N SER A 57 -24.78 -42.42 -42.65
CA SER A 57 -26.22 -42.59 -42.62
C SER A 57 -26.81 -42.21 -41.26
N PRO A 58 -26.95 -40.94 -40.98
CA PRO A 58 -27.46 -40.47 -39.69
C PRO A 58 -28.93 -40.79 -39.53
N THR A 59 -29.33 -41.26 -38.35
CA THR A 59 -30.74 -41.45 -37.97
C THR A 59 -31.41 -40.10 -37.71
N ARG A 60 -32.76 -40.08 -37.68
CA ARG A 60 -33.53 -38.86 -37.33
C ARG A 60 -33.12 -38.31 -35.96
N LYS A 61 -32.76 -39.16 -35.02
CA LYS A 61 -32.25 -38.76 -33.69
C LYS A 61 -30.90 -38.06 -33.78
N ASP A 62 -30.00 -38.60 -34.62
CA ASP A 62 -28.65 -38.03 -34.86
C ASP A 62 -28.76 -36.63 -35.50
N LEU A 63 -29.63 -36.49 -36.51
CA LEU A 63 -29.88 -35.20 -37.15
C LEU A 63 -30.43 -34.12 -36.16
N ASN A 64 -31.31 -34.53 -35.24
CA ASN A 64 -31.79 -33.61 -34.19
C ASN A 64 -30.67 -33.24 -33.19
N ASN A 65 -29.81 -34.17 -32.82
CA ASN A 65 -28.67 -33.91 -31.97
C ASN A 65 -27.64 -33.00 -32.66
N ILE A 66 -27.31 -33.22 -33.92
CA ILE A 66 -26.44 -32.36 -34.72
C ILE A 66 -26.96 -30.92 -34.67
N LYS A 67 -28.23 -30.70 -35.06
CA LYS A 67 -28.84 -29.36 -35.02
C LYS A 67 -28.75 -28.68 -33.64
N ARG A 68 -28.98 -29.44 -32.58
CA ARG A 68 -28.90 -28.93 -31.22
C ARG A 68 -27.46 -28.53 -30.86
N LEU A 69 -26.49 -29.40 -31.17
CA LEU A 69 -25.07 -29.19 -30.84
C LEU A 69 -24.46 -28.07 -31.69
N GLU A 70 -24.83 -27.95 -32.97
CA GLU A 70 -24.40 -26.84 -33.84
C GLU A 70 -24.75 -25.47 -33.29
N ILE A 71 -25.88 -25.35 -32.57
CA ILE A 71 -26.33 -24.10 -31.94
C ILE A 71 -25.68 -23.93 -30.55
N THR A 72 -25.63 -25.02 -29.77
CA THR A 72 -25.24 -24.90 -28.35
C THR A 72 -23.74 -24.86 -28.12
N VAL A 73 -22.96 -25.58 -28.92
CA VAL A 73 -21.49 -25.62 -28.77
C VAL A 73 -20.84 -24.22 -28.94
N PRO A 74 -21.12 -23.48 -30.04
CA PRO A 74 -20.52 -22.15 -30.20
C PRO A 74 -20.90 -21.15 -29.10
N ILE A 75 -22.18 -21.20 -28.65
CA ILE A 75 -22.68 -20.31 -27.58
C ILE A 75 -21.97 -20.62 -26.26
N HIS A 76 -21.83 -21.92 -25.92
CA HIS A 76 -21.14 -22.33 -24.71
C HIS A 76 -19.66 -22.04 -24.78
N GLN A 77 -19.01 -22.26 -25.94
CA GLN A 77 -17.60 -21.91 -26.14
C GLN A 77 -17.36 -20.41 -25.90
N LEU A 78 -18.17 -19.54 -26.51
CA LEU A 78 -18.07 -18.10 -26.31
C LEU A 78 -18.26 -17.71 -24.82
N SER A 79 -19.18 -18.39 -24.12
CA SER A 79 -19.38 -18.17 -22.68
C SER A 79 -18.16 -18.56 -21.85
N ILE A 80 -17.48 -19.66 -22.19
CA ILE A 80 -16.26 -20.12 -21.52
C ILE A 80 -15.12 -19.19 -21.81
N ASP A 81 -14.92 -18.77 -23.06
CA ASP A 81 -13.87 -17.85 -23.44
C ASP A 81 -13.97 -16.52 -22.70
N ARG A 82 -15.19 -15.97 -22.55
CA ARG A 82 -15.41 -14.79 -21.71
C ARG A 82 -15.18 -15.05 -20.22
N GLN A 83 -15.58 -16.20 -19.71
CA GLN A 83 -15.38 -16.56 -18.29
C GLN A 83 -13.91 -16.70 -17.95
N ARG A 84 -13.04 -17.09 -18.91
CA ARG A 84 -11.58 -17.12 -18.76
C ARG A 84 -11.00 -15.78 -18.31
N TYR A 85 -11.50 -14.68 -18.86
CA TYR A 85 -11.05 -13.33 -18.47
C TYR A 85 -11.46 -12.97 -17.04
N THR A 86 -12.65 -13.39 -16.61
CA THR A 86 -13.05 -13.23 -15.20
C THR A 86 -12.12 -13.99 -14.27
N TYR A 87 -11.72 -15.21 -14.67
CA TYR A 87 -10.75 -16.01 -13.93
C TYR A 87 -9.37 -15.31 -13.85
N TYR A 88 -8.85 -14.76 -14.95
CA TYR A 88 -7.59 -14.03 -14.96
C TYR A 88 -7.65 -12.76 -14.10
N LYS A 89 -8.74 -11.98 -14.19
CA LYS A 89 -8.96 -10.80 -13.36
C LYS A 89 -8.94 -11.15 -11.87
N THR A 90 -9.66 -12.21 -11.49
CA THR A 90 -9.76 -12.64 -10.08
C THR A 90 -8.43 -13.22 -9.57
N GLY A 91 -7.78 -14.08 -10.34
CA GLY A 91 -6.47 -14.64 -10.00
C GLY A 91 -5.40 -13.57 -9.85
N GLY A 92 -5.36 -12.60 -10.75
CA GLY A 92 -4.46 -11.46 -10.66
C GLY A 92 -4.73 -10.60 -9.42
N MET A 93 -6.00 -10.37 -9.06
CA MET A 93 -6.38 -9.67 -7.82
C MET A 93 -5.87 -10.43 -6.59
N LEU A 94 -6.05 -11.75 -6.53
CA LEU A 94 -5.57 -12.57 -5.41
C LEU A 94 -4.05 -12.54 -5.30
N ALA A 95 -3.33 -12.57 -6.43
CA ALA A 95 -1.88 -12.44 -6.47
C ALA A 95 -1.41 -11.06 -5.93
N VAL A 96 -2.09 -9.96 -6.28
CA VAL A 96 -1.80 -8.63 -5.76
C VAL A 96 -2.08 -8.54 -4.26
N LEU A 97 -3.18 -9.13 -3.77
CA LEU A 97 -3.47 -9.19 -2.33
C LEU A 97 -2.40 -9.98 -1.57
N ALA A 98 -1.97 -11.14 -2.10
CA ALA A 98 -0.88 -11.91 -1.53
C ALA A 98 0.43 -11.10 -1.49
N PHE A 99 0.78 -10.41 -2.57
CA PHE A 99 1.93 -9.50 -2.62
C PHE A 99 1.84 -8.41 -1.56
N MET A 100 0.67 -7.79 -1.40
CA MET A 100 0.43 -6.78 -0.37
C MET A 100 0.69 -7.35 1.04
N PHE A 101 0.10 -8.50 1.36
CA PHE A 101 0.28 -9.13 2.67
C PHE A 101 1.75 -9.49 2.92
N ILE A 102 2.41 -10.16 1.98
CA ILE A 102 3.83 -10.53 2.10
C ILE A 102 4.69 -9.28 2.30
N GLY A 103 4.45 -8.23 1.52
CA GLY A 103 5.17 -6.97 1.63
C GLY A 103 4.97 -6.26 2.97
N MET A 104 3.72 -6.21 3.46
CA MET A 104 3.38 -5.60 4.74
C MET A 104 4.02 -6.37 5.91
N PHE A 105 3.85 -7.69 5.97
CA PHE A 105 4.40 -8.53 7.04
C PHE A 105 5.91 -8.62 6.96
N GLY A 106 6.45 -8.85 5.77
CA GLY A 106 7.88 -8.86 5.52
C GLY A 106 8.53 -7.57 5.99
N SER A 107 7.99 -6.41 5.60
CA SER A 107 8.53 -5.10 6.02
C SER A 107 8.50 -4.91 7.54
N SER A 108 7.43 -5.34 8.20
CA SER A 108 7.28 -5.26 9.66
C SER A 108 8.23 -6.21 10.39
N TYR A 109 8.37 -7.45 9.90
CA TYR A 109 9.31 -8.43 10.45
C TYR A 109 10.77 -7.96 10.34
N TRP A 110 11.17 -7.48 9.16
CA TRP A 110 12.52 -6.95 8.93
C TRP A 110 12.81 -5.72 9.78
N ALA A 111 11.81 -4.85 9.97
CA ALA A 111 11.94 -3.71 10.87
C ALA A 111 12.19 -4.15 12.31
N LYS A 112 11.41 -5.12 12.84
CA LYS A 112 11.61 -5.68 14.19
C LYS A 112 12.98 -6.36 14.34
N ARG A 113 13.41 -7.17 13.37
CA ARG A 113 14.71 -7.84 13.41
C ARG A 113 15.87 -6.84 13.45
N LYS A 114 15.78 -5.78 12.64
CA LYS A 114 16.78 -4.70 12.64
C LYS A 114 16.79 -3.93 13.96
N LYS A 115 15.62 -3.74 14.59
CA LYS A 115 15.50 -3.12 15.91
C LYS A 115 16.21 -3.97 16.98
N ASN A 116 15.95 -5.27 17.04
CA ASN A 116 16.58 -6.18 18.01
C ASN A 116 18.12 -6.24 17.83
N SER A 117 18.62 -6.21 16.61
CA SER A 117 20.05 -6.13 16.32
C SER A 117 20.68 -4.77 16.68
N SER A 118 19.90 -3.69 16.69
CA SER A 118 20.33 -2.34 17.04
C SER A 118 20.15 -2.02 18.53
N SER A 119 19.24 -2.72 19.21
CA SER A 119 18.88 -2.52 20.63
C SER A 119 20.04 -2.82 21.60
N ASN A 120 21.04 -3.61 21.20
CA ASN A 120 22.24 -3.81 22.02
C ASN A 120 23.21 -2.61 22.05
N LYS A 121 22.93 -1.55 21.26
CA LYS A 121 23.59 -0.26 21.43
C LYS A 121 22.58 0.71 22.04
N GLN A 122 22.51 0.77 23.37
CA GLN A 122 21.91 1.90 24.06
C GLN A 122 22.57 3.17 23.49
N ILE A 123 21.79 3.94 22.73
CA ILE A 123 22.26 5.26 22.29
C ILE A 123 22.07 6.15 23.51
N GLU A 124 23.13 6.35 24.29
CA GLU A 124 23.14 7.41 25.29
C GLU A 124 22.90 8.73 24.57
N PHE A 125 21.78 9.32 24.84
CA PHE A 125 21.37 10.61 24.32
C PHE A 125 20.70 11.39 25.47
N SER A 126 21.25 12.55 25.79
CA SER A 126 20.66 13.49 26.72
C SER A 126 19.92 14.58 25.94
N PHE A 127 18.77 14.96 26.43
CA PHE A 127 18.08 16.13 25.92
C PHE A 127 18.67 17.39 26.55
N ASP A 128 18.73 18.44 25.74
CA ASP A 128 19.16 19.74 26.19
C ASP A 128 18.02 20.48 26.89
N ASP A 129 18.35 21.30 27.88
CA ASP A 129 17.36 22.06 28.65
C ASP A 129 16.94 23.32 27.87
N PHE A 130 15.72 23.31 27.35
CA PHE A 130 15.14 24.42 26.62
C PHE A 130 14.80 25.63 27.55
N THR A 131 14.66 25.40 28.85
CA THR A 131 14.28 26.48 29.80
C THR A 131 15.41 27.46 30.03
N THR A 132 16.64 27.09 29.76
CA THR A 132 17.84 27.95 29.86
C THR A 132 18.21 28.59 28.52
N ASP A 133 17.55 28.22 27.43
CA ASP A 133 17.84 28.70 26.08
C ASP A 133 16.94 29.88 25.70
N ALA A 134 17.52 30.94 25.14
CA ALA A 134 16.81 32.17 24.81
C ALA A 134 15.68 31.98 23.79
N ILE A 135 15.86 31.08 22.80
CA ILE A 135 14.82 30.74 21.82
C ILE A 135 13.87 29.69 22.42
N GLY A 136 14.42 28.70 23.13
CA GLY A 136 13.69 27.62 23.74
C GLY A 136 12.60 28.06 24.72
N GLN A 137 12.85 29.13 25.49
CA GLN A 137 11.88 29.71 26.43
C GLN A 137 10.63 30.31 25.74
N HIS A 138 10.80 30.82 24.52
CA HIS A 138 9.73 31.55 23.82
C HIS A 138 9.04 30.71 22.75
N ILE A 139 9.50 29.46 22.51
CA ILE A 139 8.92 28.61 21.48
C ILE A 139 7.62 27.97 21.94
N SER A 140 6.63 27.91 21.09
CA SER A 140 5.38 27.17 21.39
C SER A 140 5.65 25.66 21.45
N TRP A 141 5.00 25.00 22.40
CA TRP A 141 5.00 23.53 22.54
C TRP A 141 3.72 22.87 22.00
N ASP A 142 2.87 23.63 21.33
CA ASP A 142 1.74 23.08 20.61
C ASP A 142 2.20 22.29 19.38
N ALA A 143 1.45 21.27 18.99
CA ALA A 143 1.77 20.49 17.82
C ALA A 143 1.71 21.35 16.55
N VAL A 144 2.75 21.27 15.70
CA VAL A 144 2.76 21.94 14.39
C VAL A 144 1.73 21.30 13.45
N LYS A 145 1.55 19.96 13.52
CA LYS A 145 0.50 19.26 12.78
C LYS A 145 -0.56 18.71 13.72
N GLY A 146 -1.81 19.11 13.54
CA GLY A 146 -2.96 18.61 14.32
C GLY A 146 -3.24 17.11 14.08
N SER A 147 -2.89 16.59 12.90
CA SER A 147 -3.04 15.18 12.55
C SER A 147 -1.79 14.36 12.89
N GLY A 148 -1.94 13.05 12.97
CA GLY A 148 -0.82 12.13 13.19
C GLY A 148 -1.23 10.68 12.90
N SER A 149 -0.28 9.77 12.97
CA SER A 149 -0.51 8.33 12.82
C SER A 149 -0.18 7.62 14.13
N ASN A 150 -0.99 6.64 14.52
CA ASN A 150 -0.71 5.75 15.65
C ASN A 150 0.30 4.64 15.32
N SER A 151 0.81 4.63 14.11
CA SER A 151 1.75 3.64 13.59
C SER A 151 2.96 4.30 12.97
N LEU A 152 3.95 3.48 12.57
CA LEU A 152 5.15 3.92 11.87
C LEU A 152 4.79 4.32 10.43
N SER A 153 4.41 5.58 10.22
CA SER A 153 4.04 6.12 8.89
C SER A 153 5.19 6.77 8.15
N GLU A 154 6.17 7.32 8.86
CA GLU A 154 7.32 8.04 8.29
C GLU A 154 8.64 7.42 8.74
N ARG A 155 9.69 7.53 7.92
CA ARG A 155 11.02 6.98 8.21
C ARG A 155 12.11 7.86 7.63
N LEU A 156 13.18 8.01 8.43
CA LEU A 156 14.44 8.57 7.97
C LEU A 156 15.21 7.54 7.14
N ARG A 157 15.60 7.88 5.93
CA ARG A 157 16.43 7.05 5.05
C ARG A 157 17.71 7.77 4.68
N LYS A 158 18.84 7.07 4.77
CA LYS A 158 20.14 7.59 4.31
C LYS A 158 20.14 7.72 2.79
N THR A 159 20.72 8.79 2.28
CA THR A 159 20.97 9.05 0.86
C THR A 159 22.47 9.24 0.62
N ALA A 160 22.91 9.41 -0.61
CA ALA A 160 24.32 9.67 -0.91
C ALA A 160 24.84 10.95 -0.21
N PHE A 161 23.99 11.98 -0.10
CA PHE A 161 24.40 13.30 0.43
C PHE A 161 23.65 13.68 1.72
N GLY A 162 23.23 12.72 2.53
CA GLY A 162 22.55 12.99 3.79
C GLY A 162 21.38 12.08 4.07
N TYR A 163 20.20 12.67 4.34
CA TYR A 163 19.00 11.93 4.71
C TYR A 163 17.77 12.46 3.98
N LYS A 164 16.77 11.59 3.86
CA LYS A 164 15.41 11.95 3.46
C LYS A 164 14.38 11.32 4.38
N ILE A 165 13.32 12.03 4.66
CA ILE A 165 12.16 11.54 5.39
C ILE A 165 11.09 11.19 4.36
N THR A 166 10.65 9.94 4.37
CA THR A 166 9.65 9.42 3.41
C THR A 166 8.65 8.54 4.14
N SER A 167 7.51 8.32 3.51
CA SER A 167 6.54 7.34 3.99
C SER A 167 7.16 5.95 4.17
N SER A 168 6.64 5.20 5.13
CA SER A 168 7.10 3.84 5.45
C SER A 168 6.90 2.89 4.26
N ALA A 169 7.61 1.76 4.27
CA ALA A 169 7.46 0.74 3.24
C ALA A 169 6.03 0.18 3.20
N TYR A 170 5.40 0.04 4.37
CA TYR A 170 4.01 -0.40 4.50
C TYR A 170 3.05 0.43 3.64
N LEU A 171 3.08 1.76 3.77
CA LEU A 171 2.21 2.66 2.99
C LEU A 171 2.49 2.56 1.49
N LYS A 172 3.76 2.38 1.11
CA LYS A 172 4.13 2.18 -0.30
C LYS A 172 3.59 0.86 -0.86
N PHE A 173 3.61 -0.23 -0.08
CA PHE A 173 2.99 -1.49 -0.49
C PHE A 173 1.48 -1.34 -0.70
N VAL A 174 0.80 -0.58 0.15
CA VAL A 174 -0.63 -0.28 -0.03
C VAL A 174 -0.86 0.46 -1.36
N ALA A 175 -0.09 1.52 -1.62
CA ALA A 175 -0.22 2.29 -2.87
C ALA A 175 0.04 1.44 -4.12
N TRP A 176 1.10 0.62 -4.11
CA TRP A 176 1.41 -0.31 -5.20
C TRP A 176 0.32 -1.36 -5.39
N SER A 177 -0.32 -1.84 -4.32
CA SER A 177 -1.41 -2.81 -4.41
C SER A 177 -2.62 -2.23 -5.12
N PHE A 178 -3.01 -0.97 -4.82
CA PHE A 178 -4.06 -0.28 -5.56
C PHE A 178 -3.74 -0.16 -7.05
N LEU A 179 -2.52 0.29 -7.36
CA LEU A 179 -2.08 0.45 -8.75
C LEU A 179 -2.09 -0.89 -9.51
N LEU A 180 -1.49 -1.93 -8.95
CA LEU A 180 -1.40 -3.25 -9.59
C LEU A 180 -2.78 -3.91 -9.75
N MET A 181 -3.65 -3.78 -8.73
CA MET A 181 -5.03 -4.28 -8.81
C MET A 181 -5.80 -3.57 -9.92
N GLY A 182 -5.72 -2.25 -9.97
CA GLY A 182 -6.36 -1.47 -11.03
C GLY A 182 -5.84 -1.83 -12.43
N LEU A 183 -4.53 -1.91 -12.59
CA LEU A 183 -3.91 -2.32 -13.87
C LEU A 183 -4.32 -3.72 -14.29
N ASN A 184 -4.37 -4.68 -13.37
CA ASN A 184 -4.85 -6.03 -13.67
C ASN A 184 -6.25 -6.02 -14.28
N TYR A 185 -7.20 -5.32 -13.67
CA TYR A 185 -8.57 -5.24 -14.19
C TYR A 185 -8.64 -4.47 -15.52
N VAL A 186 -7.93 -3.36 -15.65
CA VAL A 186 -7.90 -2.58 -16.88
C VAL A 186 -7.35 -3.41 -18.03
N VAL A 187 -6.17 -4.01 -17.89
CA VAL A 187 -5.50 -4.78 -18.96
C VAL A 187 -6.40 -5.92 -19.45
N TRP A 188 -6.89 -6.76 -18.54
CA TRP A 188 -7.74 -7.88 -18.94
C TRP A 188 -9.09 -7.46 -19.53
N SER A 189 -9.64 -6.30 -19.11
CA SER A 189 -10.88 -5.79 -19.69
C SER A 189 -10.67 -5.23 -21.10
N TYR A 190 -9.53 -4.60 -21.38
CA TYR A 190 -9.21 -4.18 -22.75
C TYR A 190 -8.90 -5.36 -23.66
N ILE A 191 -8.17 -6.38 -23.19
CA ILE A 191 -7.93 -7.59 -23.98
C ILE A 191 -9.27 -8.28 -24.31
N GLU A 192 -10.13 -8.47 -23.30
CA GLU A 192 -11.49 -9.02 -23.51
C GLU A 192 -12.30 -8.20 -24.53
N PHE A 193 -12.23 -6.87 -24.44
CA PHE A 193 -12.91 -5.99 -25.40
C PHE A 193 -12.38 -6.21 -26.82
N PHE A 194 -11.08 -6.23 -27.04
CA PHE A 194 -10.48 -6.43 -28.36
C PHE A 194 -10.78 -7.81 -28.95
N GLU A 195 -10.93 -8.84 -28.11
CA GLU A 195 -11.23 -10.20 -28.59
C GLU A 195 -12.70 -10.38 -28.98
N PHE A 196 -13.63 -9.78 -28.21
CA PHE A 196 -15.07 -10.04 -28.39
C PHE A 196 -15.87 -8.89 -28.96
N SER A 197 -15.34 -7.68 -29.01
CA SER A 197 -16.03 -6.55 -29.59
C SER A 197 -15.76 -6.45 -31.09
N LYS A 198 -16.82 -6.33 -31.86
CA LYS A 198 -16.75 -6.01 -33.30
C LYS A 198 -16.65 -4.51 -33.53
N GLU A 199 -16.84 -3.69 -32.49
CA GLU A 199 -16.82 -2.25 -32.58
C GLU A 199 -15.39 -1.69 -32.43
N PRO A 200 -15.04 -0.64 -33.16
CA PRO A 200 -13.77 0.05 -32.99
C PRO A 200 -13.70 0.70 -31.61
N LEU A 201 -12.52 0.65 -30.99
CA LEU A 201 -12.30 1.34 -29.71
C LEU A 201 -12.23 2.85 -29.94
N THR A 202 -13.33 3.55 -29.71
CA THR A 202 -13.36 5.01 -29.69
C THR A 202 -12.83 5.54 -28.37
N PHE A 203 -12.41 6.81 -28.32
CA PHE A 203 -11.95 7.46 -27.09
C PHE A 203 -13.01 7.37 -25.97
N MET A 204 -14.28 7.55 -26.31
CA MET A 204 -15.39 7.47 -25.36
C MET A 204 -15.60 6.06 -24.81
N HIS A 205 -15.56 5.04 -25.68
CA HIS A 205 -15.64 3.62 -25.24
C HIS A 205 -14.44 3.23 -24.39
N GLY A 206 -13.23 3.63 -24.77
CA GLY A 206 -12.02 3.39 -23.99
C GLY A 206 -12.07 4.05 -22.62
N GLY A 207 -12.46 5.32 -22.54
CA GLY A 207 -12.63 6.03 -21.27
C GLY A 207 -13.65 5.33 -20.35
N LYS A 208 -14.83 4.99 -20.90
CA LYS A 208 -15.87 4.26 -20.13
C LYS A 208 -15.36 2.90 -19.63
N LEU A 209 -14.70 2.14 -20.50
CA LEU A 209 -14.13 0.84 -20.13
C LEU A 209 -13.07 0.98 -19.03
N PHE A 210 -12.20 1.97 -19.13
CA PHE A 210 -11.21 2.28 -18.09
C PHE A 210 -11.86 2.51 -16.73
N PHE A 211 -12.84 3.43 -16.65
CA PHE A 211 -13.49 3.79 -15.40
C PHE A 211 -14.31 2.66 -14.78
N ILE A 212 -14.96 1.82 -15.61
CA ILE A 212 -15.78 0.71 -15.12
C ILE A 212 -14.91 -0.47 -14.67
N SER A 213 -13.77 -0.70 -15.33
CA SER A 213 -12.93 -1.87 -15.01
C SER A 213 -12.07 -1.64 -13.75
N GLY A 214 -11.04 -0.84 -13.82
CA GLY A 214 -10.08 -0.70 -12.73
C GLY A 214 -9.42 0.68 -12.65
N GLY A 215 -9.80 1.60 -13.54
CA GLY A 215 -9.23 2.93 -13.65
C GLY A 215 -9.24 3.73 -12.35
N PRO A 216 -10.32 3.75 -11.55
CA PRO A 216 -10.32 4.43 -10.26
C PRO A 216 -9.23 3.92 -9.31
N PHE A 217 -8.98 2.60 -9.28
CA PHE A 217 -7.89 2.03 -8.47
C PHE A 217 -6.51 2.45 -8.99
N VAL A 218 -6.31 2.52 -10.31
CA VAL A 218 -5.08 3.05 -10.91
C VAL A 218 -4.85 4.49 -10.48
N LEU A 219 -5.87 5.35 -10.57
CA LEU A 219 -5.78 6.76 -10.19
C LEU A 219 -5.50 6.92 -8.69
N ILE A 220 -6.17 6.15 -7.83
CA ILE A 220 -5.90 6.13 -6.39
C ILE A 220 -4.46 5.68 -6.12
N GLY A 221 -4.00 4.59 -6.75
CA GLY A 221 -2.64 4.08 -6.59
C GLY A 221 -1.58 5.13 -6.98
N ILE A 222 -1.76 5.79 -8.12
CA ILE A 222 -0.89 6.88 -8.59
C ILE A 222 -0.90 8.02 -7.58
N PHE A 223 -2.07 8.50 -7.17
CA PHE A 223 -2.21 9.59 -6.20
C PHE A 223 -1.49 9.26 -4.88
N LEU A 224 -1.69 8.04 -4.35
CA LEU A 224 -1.02 7.60 -3.12
C LEU A 224 0.52 7.52 -3.29
N LEU A 225 1.02 7.04 -4.45
CA LEU A 225 2.47 7.00 -4.71
C LEU A 225 3.10 8.38 -4.71
N PHE A 226 2.42 9.38 -5.29
CA PHE A 226 2.87 10.79 -5.25
C PHE A 226 2.78 11.35 -3.82
N SER A 227 1.67 11.11 -3.11
CA SER A 227 1.47 11.57 -1.73
C SER A 227 2.48 10.97 -0.73
N PHE A 228 2.99 9.76 -1.00
CA PHE A 228 3.99 9.08 -0.17
C PHE A 228 5.43 9.39 -0.58
N GLY A 229 5.66 10.49 -1.23
CA GLY A 229 6.96 11.01 -1.63
C GLY A 229 7.88 11.39 -0.46
N ALA A 230 8.92 12.14 -0.74
CA ALA A 230 9.80 12.71 0.27
C ALA A 230 9.14 13.95 0.89
N LYS A 231 8.92 13.91 2.22
CA LYS A 231 8.42 15.04 3.00
C LYS A 231 9.52 16.04 3.31
N ALA A 232 10.70 15.52 3.67
CA ALA A 232 11.86 16.36 3.94
C ALA A 232 13.14 15.72 3.37
N VAL A 233 14.07 16.56 2.92
CA VAL A 233 15.37 16.16 2.39
C VAL A 233 16.46 17.00 3.05
N LEU A 234 17.37 16.35 3.76
CA LEU A 234 18.53 16.96 4.39
C LEU A 234 19.76 16.69 3.51
N ASN A 235 20.27 17.71 2.86
CA ASN A 235 21.36 17.61 1.89
C ASN A 235 22.62 18.30 2.39
N SER A 236 23.66 17.51 2.72
CA SER A 236 24.94 18.01 3.20
C SER A 236 25.75 18.75 2.13
N GLN A 237 25.69 18.29 0.87
CA GLN A 237 26.41 18.92 -0.23
C GLN A 237 25.90 20.33 -0.52
N LYS A 238 24.57 20.48 -0.53
CA LYS A 238 23.91 21.78 -0.75
C LYS A 238 23.73 22.58 0.55
N ARG A 239 24.11 22.02 1.71
CA ARG A 239 23.95 22.60 3.06
C ARG A 239 22.55 23.18 3.32
N LYS A 240 21.52 22.45 2.90
CA LYS A 240 20.12 22.88 3.04
C LYS A 240 19.19 21.71 3.39
N ILE A 241 18.09 22.07 4.04
CA ILE A 241 16.94 21.19 4.27
C ILE A 241 15.82 21.69 3.38
N VAL A 242 15.12 20.77 2.74
CA VAL A 242 13.85 21.05 2.08
C VAL A 242 12.79 20.32 2.88
N VAL A 243 11.80 21.02 3.39
CA VAL A 243 10.69 20.47 4.16
C VAL A 243 9.38 21.11 3.70
N ASP A 244 8.39 20.30 3.33
CA ASP A 244 7.09 20.72 2.81
C ASP A 244 7.19 21.79 1.68
N GLY A 245 8.27 21.75 0.86
CA GLY A 245 8.54 22.70 -0.23
C GLY A 245 9.41 23.90 0.16
N GLU A 246 9.58 24.18 1.42
CA GLU A 246 10.43 25.27 1.92
C GLU A 246 11.90 24.87 1.98
N ILE A 247 12.78 25.83 1.71
CA ILE A 247 14.24 25.64 1.72
C ILE A 247 14.84 26.34 2.92
N ILE A 248 15.41 25.59 3.84
CA ILE A 248 16.04 26.09 5.07
C ILE A 248 17.54 25.80 4.99
N PRO A 249 18.41 26.83 4.95
CA PRO A 249 19.86 26.66 5.06
C PRO A 249 20.27 26.04 6.40
N PHE A 250 21.30 25.19 6.45
CA PHE A 250 21.78 24.59 7.70
C PHE A 250 22.16 25.63 8.76
N GLN A 251 22.65 26.81 8.34
CA GLN A 251 22.99 27.88 9.26
C GLN A 251 21.78 28.43 10.01
N GLN A 252 20.58 28.35 9.43
CA GLN A 252 19.35 28.82 10.07
C GLN A 252 18.76 27.80 11.04
N VAL A 253 19.24 26.57 11.02
CA VAL A 253 18.75 25.51 11.92
C VAL A 253 19.36 25.73 13.30
N TYR A 254 18.50 25.84 14.30
CA TYR A 254 18.92 26.10 15.67
C TYR A 254 18.83 24.86 16.56
N ALA A 255 17.65 24.20 16.58
CA ALA A 255 17.40 23.04 17.43
C ALA A 255 16.44 22.05 16.78
N LEU A 256 16.31 20.88 17.39
CA LEU A 256 15.17 19.97 17.18
C LEU A 256 14.28 20.00 18.41
N GLN A 257 12.98 20.10 18.21
CA GLN A 257 11.96 20.00 19.23
C GLN A 257 11.25 18.67 19.12
N VAL A 258 11.15 17.93 20.22
CA VAL A 258 10.41 16.66 20.31
C VAL A 258 9.26 16.84 21.25
N LEU A 259 8.06 16.48 20.82
CA LEU A 259 6.86 16.56 21.64
C LEU A 259 5.95 15.34 21.46
N SER A 260 5.16 15.08 22.49
CA SER A 260 4.09 14.11 22.50
C SER A 260 2.76 14.84 22.35
N LYS A 261 1.87 14.34 21.51
CA LYS A 261 0.52 14.88 21.35
C LYS A 261 -0.54 13.79 21.37
N PHE A 262 -1.70 14.14 21.88
CA PHE A 262 -2.87 13.28 21.85
C PHE A 262 -3.73 13.64 20.64
N VAL A 263 -3.98 12.67 19.78
CA VAL A 263 -4.84 12.82 18.60
C VAL A 263 -6.18 12.16 18.90
N GLN A 264 -7.24 12.97 18.92
CA GLN A 264 -8.58 12.48 19.20
C GLN A 264 -9.17 11.81 17.96
N GLY A 265 -9.60 10.57 18.09
CA GLY A 265 -10.27 9.82 17.02
C GLY A 265 -11.79 10.00 17.06
N ASN A 266 -12.43 10.05 15.90
CA ASN A 266 -13.89 10.32 15.79
C ASN A 266 -14.79 9.20 16.37
N LYS A 267 -14.34 7.97 16.56
CA LYS A 267 -15.18 6.83 16.96
C LYS A 267 -14.59 5.88 18.01
N SER A 268 -13.34 5.94 18.36
CA SER A 268 -12.66 4.89 19.15
C SER A 268 -11.67 5.38 20.19
N GLY A 269 -11.91 6.54 20.78
CA GLY A 269 -10.91 7.15 21.67
C GLY A 269 -9.74 7.73 20.89
N GLY A 270 -8.79 8.35 21.61
CA GLY A 270 -7.62 8.95 21.01
C GLY A 270 -6.38 8.07 21.13
N TYR A 271 -5.30 8.50 20.52
CA TYR A 271 -3.99 7.86 20.62
C TYR A 271 -2.88 8.89 20.72
N TYR A 272 -1.77 8.47 21.31
CA TYR A 272 -0.57 9.29 21.36
C TYR A 272 0.20 9.19 20.04
N CYS A 273 0.66 10.34 19.58
CA CYS A 273 1.53 10.49 18.44
C CYS A 273 2.71 11.38 18.83
N TYR A 274 3.84 11.16 18.21
CA TYR A 274 5.06 11.91 18.50
C TYR A 274 5.47 12.73 17.30
N GLU A 275 6.02 13.92 17.58
CA GLU A 275 6.39 14.89 16.57
C GLU A 275 7.82 15.37 16.80
N VAL A 276 8.61 15.44 15.72
CA VAL A 276 9.91 16.10 15.71
C VAL A 276 9.83 17.30 14.78
N ASN A 277 10.07 18.47 15.32
CA ASN A 277 10.10 19.72 14.58
C ASN A 277 11.53 20.25 14.52
N LEU A 278 11.87 20.82 13.38
CA LEU A 278 13.04 21.64 13.20
C LEU A 278 12.70 23.06 13.67
N VAL A 279 13.58 23.66 14.48
CA VAL A 279 13.45 25.02 14.96
C VAL A 279 14.53 25.85 14.28
N THR A 280 14.14 26.99 13.72
CA THR A 280 15.05 27.96 13.12
C THR A 280 15.57 28.98 14.14
N GLN A 281 16.62 29.75 13.79
CA GLN A 281 17.10 30.85 14.59
C GLN A 281 16.05 31.96 14.81
N GLY A 282 15.08 32.06 13.89
CA GLY A 282 13.93 32.97 14.03
C GLY A 282 12.81 32.44 14.91
N GLY A 283 12.92 31.23 15.49
CA GLY A 283 11.87 30.60 16.28
C GLY A 283 10.78 29.92 15.46
N GLU A 284 10.88 29.89 14.14
CA GLU A 284 9.93 29.17 13.28
C GLU A 284 10.10 27.65 13.43
N ARG A 285 8.98 26.93 13.32
CA ARG A 285 8.96 25.46 13.49
C ARG A 285 8.44 24.75 12.25
N HIS A 286 9.22 23.80 11.74
CA HIS A 286 8.88 22.99 10.56
C HIS A 286 8.82 21.52 10.95
N ASN A 287 7.70 20.85 10.67
CA ASN A 287 7.51 19.45 11.05
C ASN A 287 8.34 18.48 10.19
N LEU A 288 9.28 17.78 10.82
CA LEU A 288 10.10 16.77 10.15
C LEU A 288 9.50 15.37 10.21
N LEU A 289 9.13 14.90 11.42
CA LEU A 289 8.61 13.55 11.67
C LEU A 289 7.34 13.63 12.48
N ASN A 290 6.38 12.76 12.16
CA ASN A 290 5.09 12.71 12.84
C ASN A 290 4.48 11.30 12.76
N HIS A 291 4.72 10.47 13.79
CA HIS A 291 4.17 9.10 13.84
C HIS A 291 4.11 8.53 15.27
N GLY A 292 3.37 7.41 15.45
CA GLY A 292 3.10 6.81 16.75
C GLY A 292 4.19 5.90 17.33
N ASP A 293 5.23 5.57 16.57
CA ASP A 293 6.32 4.72 17.08
C ASP A 293 7.42 5.56 17.71
N LYS A 294 7.38 5.68 19.04
CA LYS A 294 8.31 6.47 19.85
C LYS A 294 9.78 6.08 19.64
N GLU A 295 10.09 4.79 19.66
CA GLU A 295 11.48 4.33 19.60
C GLU A 295 12.12 4.64 18.25
N TYR A 296 11.37 4.41 17.16
CA TYR A 296 11.85 4.78 15.82
C TYR A 296 11.99 6.29 15.66
N LEU A 297 11.05 7.07 16.20
CA LEU A 297 11.12 8.52 16.14
C LEU A 297 12.35 9.04 16.88
N LEU A 298 12.60 8.58 18.11
CA LEU A 298 13.78 8.96 18.89
C LEU A 298 15.08 8.52 18.19
N SER A 299 15.14 7.29 17.65
CA SER A 299 16.30 6.83 16.88
C SER A 299 16.57 7.68 15.64
N ASP A 300 15.54 8.09 14.93
CA ASP A 300 15.68 8.90 13.73
C ASP A 300 16.00 10.37 14.10
N MET A 301 15.44 10.90 15.18
CA MET A 301 15.76 12.20 15.76
C MET A 301 17.26 12.31 16.14
N VAL A 302 17.81 11.32 16.84
CA VAL A 302 19.23 11.30 17.21
C VAL A 302 20.15 11.35 15.98
N LYS A 303 19.79 10.64 14.89
CA LYS A 303 20.55 10.70 13.64
C LYS A 303 20.48 12.09 13.00
N ILE A 304 19.33 12.73 13.04
CA ILE A 304 19.13 14.09 12.51
C ILE A 304 19.94 15.10 13.33
N SER A 305 19.85 15.05 14.67
CA SER A 305 20.61 15.94 15.58
C SER A 305 22.12 15.82 15.35
N ARG A 306 22.65 14.60 15.31
CA ARG A 306 24.07 14.36 15.04
C ARG A 306 24.51 14.82 13.65
N PHE A 307 23.64 14.70 12.65
CA PHE A 307 23.93 15.14 11.29
C PHE A 307 23.96 16.67 11.18
N LEU A 308 23.01 17.34 11.83
CA LEU A 308 22.90 18.80 11.82
C LEU A 308 23.80 19.46 12.88
N LYS A 309 24.22 18.70 13.91
CA LYS A 309 24.99 19.17 15.09
C LYS A 309 24.22 20.24 15.88
N VAL A 310 22.95 19.97 16.15
CA VAL A 310 22.05 20.88 16.88
C VAL A 310 21.50 20.21 18.14
N PRO A 311 21.18 20.99 19.19
CA PRO A 311 20.58 20.50 20.41
C PRO A 311 19.19 19.92 20.16
N VAL A 312 18.70 19.11 21.11
CA VAL A 312 17.36 18.53 21.07
C VAL A 312 16.63 18.85 22.35
N TRP A 313 15.53 19.55 22.22
CA TRP A 313 14.63 19.87 23.28
C TRP A 313 13.47 18.87 23.35
N ASN A 314 13.08 18.53 24.57
CA ASN A 314 12.04 17.53 24.81
C ASN A 314 11.01 18.04 25.79
N ASN A 315 9.73 17.88 25.47
CA ASN A 315 8.63 18.10 26.40
C ASN A 315 7.70 16.89 26.41
N GLY A 316 7.78 16.10 27.50
CA GLY A 316 6.86 15.00 27.76
C GLY A 316 7.06 13.70 26.96
N VAL A 317 8.20 13.52 26.28
CA VAL A 317 8.55 12.25 25.61
C VAL A 317 9.56 11.52 26.49
N SER A 318 9.12 10.98 27.62
CA SER A 318 9.92 10.18 28.55
C SER A 318 9.91 8.69 28.22
#